data_d53a09bedcf27cbff4f4b6a3510acb1e
#
_entry.id   d53a09bedcf27cbff4f4b6a3510acb1e
#
_cell.length_a   1.000
_cell.length_b   1.000
_cell.length_c   1.000
_cell.angle_alpha   90.00
_cell.angle_beta   90.00
_cell.angle_gamma   90.00
#
_symmetry.space_group_name_H-M   'P 1'
#
loop_
_entity.id
_entity.type
_entity.pdbx_description
1 polymer ?
#
loop_
_entity_poly.entity_id
_entity_poly.type
_entity_poly.pdbx_seq_one_letter_code
_entity_poly.pdbx_strand_id
1 'polypeptide(L)'
;MKVIIPVAGLGTRMLPATKAIPKEMLTLVDKPLIQYVVNECVAAGIKEIVLVTHSSKNAIENHFDTSFELETMLEKRVKRQLLEEVRSICPKDVTIMHVRQGNAKGLGHAVLCGRPVVGNEPFAVVLPDVLLADFTANQKKENLSAMIKRFKETQASQIMVAPVSADEVSSYGIADCGGVELKGGDSVKINSIVEKPSVEEAPSNLAVVGRYVFSAAIWDLLEKTPVGVGDEIQLTDAIDMLIEKETVEAFHMTGRSFDCGDKIGYMEAFVEYGLRHDKLGKEFKAFLKDLAKTL
;
A
#
# COMPACT_ATOMS: atom_id res chain seq x y z
N MET A 1 -14.91 -5.79 6.51
CA MET A 1 -13.73 -4.98 6.93
C MET A 1 -13.49 -3.94 5.87
N LYS A 2 -13.32 -2.68 6.26
CA LYS A 2 -12.95 -1.58 5.37
C LYS A 2 -11.44 -1.47 5.27
N VAL A 3 -10.93 -0.81 4.22
CA VAL A 3 -9.52 -0.45 4.11
C VAL A 3 -9.37 1.06 3.93
N ILE A 4 -8.37 1.63 4.57
CA ILE A 4 -7.93 3.02 4.36
C ILE A 4 -6.67 2.99 3.49
N ILE A 5 -6.68 3.76 2.41
CA ILE A 5 -5.52 3.96 1.54
C ILE A 5 -5.17 5.46 1.56
N PRO A 6 -4.09 5.85 2.27
CA PRO A 6 -3.66 7.24 2.35
C PRO A 6 -3.00 7.67 1.02
N VAL A 7 -3.64 8.54 0.26
CA VAL A 7 -3.15 9.05 -1.02
C VAL A 7 -2.91 10.57 -1.01
N ALA A 8 -2.91 11.21 0.17
CA ALA A 8 -2.77 12.66 0.31
C ALA A 8 -1.31 13.17 0.19
N GLY A 9 -0.32 12.29 0.22
CA GLY A 9 1.10 12.65 0.19
C GLY A 9 1.53 13.39 -1.08
N LEU A 10 2.50 14.32 -0.95
CA LEU A 10 2.94 15.19 -2.05
C LEU A 10 3.84 14.52 -3.09
N GLY A 11 4.38 13.35 -2.79
CA GLY A 11 5.22 12.58 -3.73
C GLY A 11 6.56 13.23 -4.07
N THR A 12 7.18 13.93 -3.12
CA THR A 12 8.40 14.73 -3.35
C THR A 12 9.59 13.92 -3.83
N ARG A 13 9.72 12.66 -3.41
CA ARG A 13 10.79 11.74 -3.88
C ARG A 13 10.75 11.49 -5.41
N MET A 14 9.56 11.62 -6.02
CA MET A 14 9.34 11.39 -7.46
C MET A 14 9.33 12.68 -8.29
N LEU A 15 9.70 13.82 -7.72
CA LEU A 15 9.84 15.07 -8.48
C LEU A 15 10.95 14.94 -9.55
N PRO A 16 10.78 15.60 -10.74
CA PRO A 16 9.69 16.54 -11.09
C PRO A 16 8.39 15.89 -11.62
N ALA A 17 8.36 14.57 -11.85
CA ALA A 17 7.21 13.87 -12.46
C ALA A 17 5.89 14.11 -11.70
N THR A 18 5.97 14.18 -10.38
CA THR A 18 4.81 14.32 -9.49
C THR A 18 4.39 15.77 -9.23
N LYS A 19 4.95 16.76 -9.96
CA LYS A 19 4.55 18.16 -9.84
C LYS A 19 3.08 18.37 -10.15
N ALA A 20 2.57 17.70 -11.18
CA ALA A 20 1.18 17.84 -11.66
C ALA A 20 0.39 16.53 -11.62
N ILE A 21 1.06 15.40 -11.41
CA ILE A 21 0.45 14.05 -11.41
C ILE A 21 0.67 13.43 -10.03
N PRO A 22 -0.38 12.94 -9.35
CA PRO A 22 -0.22 12.16 -8.14
C PRO A 22 0.75 10.98 -8.36
N LYS A 23 1.66 10.71 -7.40
CA LYS A 23 2.57 9.57 -7.52
C LYS A 23 1.83 8.23 -7.70
N GLU A 24 0.65 8.14 -7.11
CA GLU A 24 -0.24 6.99 -7.19
C GLU A 24 -0.82 6.76 -8.59
N MET A 25 -0.76 7.80 -9.45
CA MET A 25 -1.17 7.74 -10.86
C MET A 25 -0.02 7.49 -11.83
N LEU A 26 1.20 7.35 -11.36
CA LEU A 26 2.31 6.84 -12.18
C LEU A 26 1.98 5.42 -12.64
N THR A 27 2.21 5.13 -13.93
CA THR A 27 1.75 3.88 -14.53
C THR A 27 2.86 2.82 -14.63
N LEU A 28 2.52 1.60 -14.30
CA LEU A 28 3.32 0.43 -14.69
C LEU A 28 2.68 -0.17 -15.94
N VAL A 29 3.31 0.06 -17.08
CA VAL A 29 2.83 -0.28 -18.42
C VAL A 29 1.52 0.48 -18.74
N ASP A 30 0.36 -0.10 -18.45
CA ASP A 30 -0.97 0.42 -18.83
C ASP A 30 -1.90 0.70 -17.65
N LYS A 31 -1.46 0.45 -16.40
CA LYS A 31 -2.27 0.67 -15.18
C LYS A 31 -1.55 1.57 -14.18
N PRO A 32 -2.23 2.52 -13.54
CA PRO A 32 -1.63 3.31 -12.47
C PRO A 32 -1.38 2.47 -11.22
N LEU A 33 -0.38 2.87 -10.41
CA LEU A 33 -0.01 2.17 -9.18
C LEU A 33 -1.21 1.91 -8.26
N ILE A 34 -2.06 2.91 -8.10
CA ILE A 34 -3.25 2.80 -7.23
C ILE A 34 -4.20 1.67 -7.66
N GLN A 35 -4.26 1.35 -8.96
CA GLN A 35 -5.10 0.26 -9.47
C GLN A 35 -4.60 -1.10 -8.98
N TYR A 36 -3.30 -1.33 -8.95
CA TYR A 36 -2.71 -2.57 -8.40
C TYR A 36 -3.01 -2.73 -6.92
N VAL A 37 -2.90 -1.63 -6.16
CA VAL A 37 -3.18 -1.61 -4.72
C VAL A 37 -4.67 -1.88 -4.43
N VAL A 38 -5.56 -1.28 -5.19
CA VAL A 38 -7.01 -1.54 -5.09
C VAL A 38 -7.32 -2.99 -5.47
N ASN A 39 -6.70 -3.52 -6.52
CA ASN A 39 -6.87 -4.92 -6.93
C ASN A 39 -6.40 -5.90 -5.83
N GLU A 40 -5.30 -5.62 -5.13
CA GLU A 40 -4.86 -6.39 -3.96
C GLU A 40 -5.93 -6.40 -2.86
N CYS A 41 -6.47 -5.23 -2.52
CA CYS A 41 -7.54 -5.12 -1.51
C CYS A 41 -8.78 -5.92 -1.91
N VAL A 42 -9.20 -5.84 -3.16
CA VAL A 42 -10.34 -6.59 -3.71
C VAL A 42 -10.06 -8.09 -3.69
N ALA A 43 -8.85 -8.52 -4.07
CA ALA A 43 -8.43 -9.92 -4.03
C ALA A 43 -8.44 -10.48 -2.59
N ALA A 44 -8.11 -9.64 -1.59
CA ALA A 44 -8.21 -9.98 -0.17
C ALA A 44 -9.65 -10.00 0.37
N GLY A 45 -10.66 -9.76 -0.47
CA GLY A 45 -12.08 -9.79 -0.12
C GLY A 45 -12.63 -8.49 0.48
N ILE A 46 -11.90 -7.38 0.36
CA ILE A 46 -12.36 -6.06 0.81
C ILE A 46 -13.27 -5.46 -0.26
N LYS A 47 -14.42 -4.92 0.17
CA LYS A 47 -15.43 -4.31 -0.72
C LYS A 47 -15.66 -2.83 -0.45
N GLU A 48 -15.14 -2.30 0.63
CA GLU A 48 -15.29 -0.90 1.03
C GLU A 48 -13.90 -0.29 1.22
N ILE A 49 -13.54 0.63 0.33
CA ILE A 49 -12.22 1.26 0.25
C ILE A 49 -12.36 2.75 0.53
N VAL A 50 -11.61 3.26 1.49
CA VAL A 50 -11.57 4.67 1.87
C VAL A 50 -10.25 5.26 1.40
N LEU A 51 -10.30 6.09 0.37
CA LEU A 51 -9.16 6.87 -0.11
C LEU A 51 -9.07 8.17 0.69
N VAL A 52 -7.98 8.37 1.43
CA VAL A 52 -7.73 9.63 2.12
C VAL A 52 -6.93 10.53 1.20
N THR A 53 -7.61 11.51 0.60
CA THR A 53 -7.13 12.33 -0.52
C THR A 53 -6.79 13.77 -0.09
N HIS A 54 -6.26 14.54 -1.03
CA HIS A 54 -6.04 15.98 -0.93
C HIS A 54 -6.59 16.68 -2.18
N SER A 55 -6.78 18.00 -2.15
CA SER A 55 -7.36 18.77 -3.28
C SER A 55 -6.63 18.61 -4.61
N SER A 56 -5.33 18.26 -4.59
CA SER A 56 -4.52 17.99 -5.80
C SER A 56 -4.63 16.57 -6.35
N LYS A 57 -5.49 15.72 -5.79
CA LYS A 57 -5.56 14.27 -6.10
C LYS A 57 -6.77 13.87 -6.95
N ASN A 58 -7.45 14.82 -7.60
CA ASN A 58 -8.65 14.55 -8.41
C ASN A 58 -8.45 13.48 -9.50
N ALA A 59 -7.22 13.31 -10.01
CA ALA A 59 -6.93 12.27 -10.98
C ALA A 59 -7.14 10.85 -10.42
N ILE A 60 -6.93 10.66 -9.11
CA ILE A 60 -7.19 9.37 -8.45
C ILE A 60 -8.70 9.15 -8.32
N GLU A 61 -9.44 10.20 -7.91
CA GLU A 61 -10.89 10.15 -7.77
C GLU A 61 -11.52 9.83 -9.13
N ASN A 62 -11.16 10.59 -10.18
CA ASN A 62 -11.65 10.41 -11.55
C ASN A 62 -11.30 9.04 -12.14
N HIS A 63 -10.20 8.41 -11.73
CA HIS A 63 -9.79 7.11 -12.24
C HIS A 63 -10.80 6.00 -11.88
N PHE A 64 -11.42 6.09 -10.71
CA PHE A 64 -12.39 5.12 -10.22
C PHE A 64 -13.83 5.49 -10.52
N ASP A 65 -14.08 6.71 -10.98
CA ASP A 65 -15.42 7.16 -11.37
C ASP A 65 -15.80 6.71 -12.78
N THR A 66 -17.11 6.65 -13.05
CA THR A 66 -17.62 6.35 -14.38
C THR A 66 -17.29 7.49 -15.35
N SER A 67 -16.58 7.20 -16.43
CA SER A 67 -16.35 8.15 -17.53
C SER A 67 -17.42 7.97 -18.60
N PHE A 68 -18.58 8.60 -18.39
CA PHE A 68 -19.76 8.45 -19.26
C PHE A 68 -19.45 8.76 -20.73
N GLU A 69 -18.70 9.82 -21.01
CA GLU A 69 -18.35 10.21 -22.37
C GLU A 69 -17.46 9.15 -23.05
N LEU A 70 -16.41 8.69 -22.38
CA LEU A 70 -15.50 7.67 -22.88
C LEU A 70 -16.24 6.36 -23.11
N GLU A 71 -17.01 5.88 -22.13
CA GLU A 71 -17.74 4.62 -22.23
C GLU A 71 -18.76 4.65 -23.36
N THR A 72 -19.51 5.75 -23.49
CA THR A 72 -20.48 5.93 -24.60
C THR A 72 -19.79 5.91 -25.95
N MET A 73 -18.61 6.54 -26.05
CA MET A 73 -17.83 6.53 -27.29
C MET A 73 -17.32 5.14 -27.66
N LEU A 74 -16.80 4.39 -26.67
CA LEU A 74 -16.34 3.01 -26.87
C LEU A 74 -17.48 2.09 -27.28
N GLU A 75 -18.66 2.24 -26.69
CA GLU A 75 -19.85 1.48 -27.01
C GLU A 75 -20.33 1.75 -28.45
N LYS A 76 -20.44 3.04 -28.85
CA LYS A 76 -20.77 3.46 -30.20
C LYS A 76 -19.79 2.93 -31.25
N ARG A 77 -18.50 2.87 -30.92
CA ARG A 77 -17.44 2.35 -31.82
C ARG A 77 -17.29 0.82 -31.76
N VAL A 78 -18.16 0.14 -31.02
CA VAL A 78 -18.12 -1.34 -30.85
C VAL A 78 -16.76 -1.84 -30.30
N LYS A 79 -16.09 -1.05 -29.48
CA LYS A 79 -14.82 -1.39 -28.83
C LYS A 79 -15.07 -2.13 -27.51
N ARG A 80 -15.72 -3.30 -27.59
CA ARG A 80 -16.22 -4.05 -26.42
C ARG A 80 -15.14 -4.39 -25.41
N GLN A 81 -13.97 -4.86 -25.88
CA GLN A 81 -12.88 -5.24 -24.98
C GLN A 81 -12.36 -4.04 -24.17
N LEU A 82 -12.13 -2.89 -24.83
CA LEU A 82 -11.69 -1.67 -24.12
C LEU A 82 -12.76 -1.17 -23.15
N LEU A 83 -14.04 -1.28 -23.52
CA LEU A 83 -15.14 -0.90 -22.65
C LEU A 83 -15.19 -1.79 -21.39
N GLU A 84 -14.97 -3.09 -21.53
CA GLU A 84 -14.90 -4.03 -20.42
C GLU A 84 -13.66 -3.75 -19.56
N GLU A 85 -12.50 -3.47 -20.14
CA GLU A 85 -11.28 -3.07 -19.44
C GLU A 85 -11.55 -1.81 -18.58
N VAL A 86 -12.17 -0.77 -19.14
CA VAL A 86 -12.51 0.46 -18.40
C VAL A 86 -13.52 0.19 -17.28
N ARG A 87 -14.59 -0.55 -17.55
CA ARG A 87 -15.62 -0.88 -16.54
C ARG A 87 -15.12 -1.79 -15.43
N SER A 88 -14.05 -2.54 -15.66
CA SER A 88 -13.44 -3.43 -14.67
C SER A 88 -12.50 -2.73 -13.70
N ILE A 89 -12.18 -1.45 -13.92
CA ILE A 89 -11.31 -0.64 -13.03
C ILE A 89 -11.86 -0.65 -11.60
N CYS A 90 -13.17 -0.43 -11.45
CA CYS A 90 -13.87 -0.58 -10.18
C CYS A 90 -14.92 -1.70 -10.31
N PRO A 91 -14.74 -2.86 -9.62
CA PRO A 91 -15.74 -3.93 -9.63
C PRO A 91 -17.08 -3.44 -9.06
N LYS A 92 -18.18 -3.92 -9.62
CA LYS A 92 -19.56 -3.47 -9.28
C LYS A 92 -19.95 -3.64 -7.81
N ASP A 93 -19.30 -4.57 -7.11
CA ASP A 93 -19.55 -4.88 -5.71
C ASP A 93 -18.54 -4.22 -4.76
N VAL A 94 -17.72 -3.31 -5.28
CA VAL A 94 -16.75 -2.52 -4.53
C VAL A 94 -17.22 -1.06 -4.46
N THR A 95 -17.20 -0.50 -3.25
CA THR A 95 -17.50 0.91 -3.00
C THR A 95 -16.22 1.64 -2.65
N ILE A 96 -15.90 2.69 -3.40
CA ILE A 96 -14.77 3.59 -3.11
C ILE A 96 -15.33 4.89 -2.55
N MET A 97 -14.83 5.27 -1.37
CA MET A 97 -15.21 6.48 -0.64
C MET A 97 -14.02 7.40 -0.53
N HIS A 98 -14.25 8.68 -0.64
CA HIS A 98 -13.20 9.70 -0.58
C HIS A 98 -13.35 10.55 0.67
N VAL A 99 -12.27 10.67 1.45
CA VAL A 99 -12.17 11.55 2.62
C VAL A 99 -10.97 12.47 2.41
N ARG A 100 -11.09 13.73 2.81
CA ARG A 100 -9.99 14.68 2.65
C ARG A 100 -9.16 14.83 3.90
N GLN A 101 -7.84 14.70 3.74
CA GLN A 101 -6.86 15.22 4.69
C GLN A 101 -6.61 16.70 4.36
N GLY A 102 -7.26 17.61 5.07
CA GLY A 102 -7.18 19.05 4.79
C GLY A 102 -5.79 19.65 5.06
N ASN A 103 -5.05 19.09 6.02
CA ASN A 103 -3.70 19.50 6.41
C ASN A 103 -2.77 18.30 6.39
N ALA A 104 -1.61 18.43 5.79
CA ALA A 104 -0.56 17.39 5.79
C ALA A 104 0.10 17.30 7.16
N LYS A 105 -0.38 16.39 8.03
CA LYS A 105 0.10 16.15 9.38
C LYS A 105 0.61 14.73 9.58
N GLY A 106 1.14 14.11 8.53
CA GLY A 106 1.71 12.78 8.57
C GLY A 106 0.72 11.62 8.35
N LEU A 107 1.26 10.39 8.35
CA LEU A 107 0.54 9.16 8.03
C LEU A 107 -0.51 8.83 9.09
N GLY A 108 -0.18 8.94 10.38
CA GLY A 108 -1.14 8.69 11.47
C GLY A 108 -2.37 9.59 11.37
N HIS A 109 -2.17 10.88 11.06
CA HIS A 109 -3.28 11.80 10.84
C HIS A 109 -4.10 11.44 9.59
N ALA A 110 -3.46 10.99 8.51
CA ALA A 110 -4.18 10.54 7.32
C ALA A 110 -5.10 9.34 7.66
N VAL A 111 -4.60 8.37 8.41
CA VAL A 111 -5.40 7.23 8.88
C VAL A 111 -6.55 7.72 9.76
N LEU A 112 -6.30 8.63 10.70
CA LEU A 112 -7.31 9.19 11.60
C LEU A 112 -8.45 9.92 10.85
N CYS A 113 -8.15 10.57 9.70
CA CYS A 113 -9.18 11.17 8.84
C CYS A 113 -10.20 10.14 8.31
N GLY A 114 -9.86 8.87 8.25
CA GLY A 114 -10.77 7.78 7.85
C GLY A 114 -11.75 7.34 8.94
N ARG A 115 -11.51 7.68 10.22
CA ARG A 115 -12.33 7.23 11.37
C ARG A 115 -13.85 7.48 11.20
N PRO A 116 -14.32 8.66 10.71
CA PRO A 116 -15.75 8.91 10.55
C PRO A 116 -16.46 7.95 9.59
N VAL A 117 -15.74 7.38 8.63
CA VAL A 117 -16.27 6.43 7.63
C VAL A 117 -16.10 4.99 8.10
N VAL A 118 -15.00 4.67 8.75
CA VAL A 118 -14.73 3.32 9.27
C VAL A 118 -15.56 3.01 10.50
N GLY A 119 -15.73 4.00 11.40
CA GLY A 119 -16.36 3.81 12.70
C GLY A 119 -15.43 3.08 13.67
N ASN A 120 -16.04 2.40 14.65
CA ASN A 120 -15.32 1.62 15.67
C ASN A 120 -15.15 0.14 15.28
N GLU A 121 -15.02 -0.14 13.99
CA GLU A 121 -14.81 -1.48 13.44
C GLU A 121 -13.31 -1.73 13.18
N PRO A 122 -12.86 -3.00 13.20
CA PRO A 122 -11.53 -3.35 12.71
C PRO A 122 -11.39 -3.00 11.22
N PHE A 123 -10.21 -2.54 10.84
CA PHE A 123 -9.94 -2.08 9.47
C PHE A 123 -8.52 -2.38 9.04
N ALA A 124 -8.29 -2.34 7.74
CA ALA A 124 -6.95 -2.43 7.16
C ALA A 124 -6.42 -1.04 6.76
N VAL A 125 -5.11 -0.88 6.73
CA VAL A 125 -4.42 0.26 6.11
C VAL A 125 -3.45 -0.29 5.08
N VAL A 126 -3.45 0.29 3.88
CA VAL A 126 -2.59 -0.12 2.77
C VAL A 126 -1.92 1.11 2.18
N LEU A 127 -0.60 1.17 2.22
CA LEU A 127 0.17 2.26 1.62
C LEU A 127 0.23 2.08 0.11
N PRO A 128 -0.03 3.16 -0.67
CA PRO A 128 -0.23 3.07 -2.12
C PRO A 128 1.06 3.01 -2.93
N ASP A 129 2.20 3.29 -2.33
CA ASP A 129 3.51 3.33 -2.98
C ASP A 129 4.33 2.05 -2.82
N VAL A 130 3.94 1.16 -1.92
CA VAL A 130 4.52 -0.18 -1.84
C VAL A 130 3.66 -1.16 -2.63
N LEU A 131 4.21 -1.75 -3.67
CA LEU A 131 3.54 -2.69 -4.54
C LEU A 131 3.97 -4.12 -4.23
N LEU A 132 3.03 -4.97 -3.82
CA LEU A 132 3.26 -6.40 -3.67
C LEU A 132 3.08 -7.08 -5.03
N ALA A 133 4.12 -7.78 -5.49
CA ALA A 133 4.12 -8.43 -6.80
C ALA A 133 3.09 -9.57 -6.86
N ASP A 134 2.01 -9.37 -7.61
CA ASP A 134 0.91 -10.32 -7.77
C ASP A 134 1.28 -11.61 -8.53
N PHE A 135 2.45 -11.61 -9.15
CA PHE A 135 3.05 -12.76 -9.83
C PHE A 135 4.00 -13.59 -8.94
N THR A 136 4.27 -13.16 -7.70
CA THR A 136 5.13 -13.88 -6.73
C THR A 136 4.37 -14.43 -5.54
N ALA A 137 3.13 -13.98 -5.32
CA ALA A 137 2.26 -14.43 -4.23
C ALA A 137 0.79 -14.44 -4.67
N ASN A 138 0.01 -15.34 -4.10
CA ASN A 138 -1.42 -15.43 -4.36
C ASN A 138 -2.19 -14.43 -3.48
N GLN A 139 -2.52 -13.25 -3.99
CA GLN A 139 -3.19 -12.18 -3.25
C GLN A 139 -4.55 -12.58 -2.65
N LYS A 140 -5.20 -13.65 -3.15
CA LYS A 140 -6.46 -14.16 -2.59
C LYS A 140 -6.26 -14.99 -1.31
N LYS A 141 -5.03 -15.44 -1.01
CA LYS A 141 -4.75 -16.36 0.09
C LYS A 141 -3.59 -15.90 0.99
N GLU A 142 -2.67 -15.13 0.44
CA GLU A 142 -1.42 -14.72 1.08
C GLU A 142 -1.43 -13.22 1.38
N ASN A 143 -0.43 -12.75 2.09
CA ASN A 143 -0.24 -11.34 2.43
C ASN A 143 -1.47 -10.70 3.09
N LEU A 144 -2.04 -9.64 2.55
CA LEU A 144 -3.17 -8.94 3.15
C LEU A 144 -4.36 -9.87 3.46
N SER A 145 -4.65 -10.83 2.58
CA SER A 145 -5.71 -11.82 2.80
C SER A 145 -5.42 -12.70 4.02
N ALA A 146 -4.18 -13.17 4.17
CA ALA A 146 -3.74 -13.98 5.31
C ALA A 146 -3.75 -13.17 6.62
N MET A 147 -3.30 -11.90 6.59
CA MET A 147 -3.36 -10.99 7.74
C MET A 147 -4.82 -10.78 8.22
N ILE A 148 -5.75 -10.54 7.29
CA ILE A 148 -7.17 -10.38 7.63
C ILE A 148 -7.73 -11.66 8.25
N LYS A 149 -7.38 -12.81 7.69
CA LYS A 149 -7.79 -14.11 8.24
C LYS A 149 -7.20 -14.30 9.66
N ARG A 150 -5.91 -14.08 9.83
CA ARG A 150 -5.20 -14.17 11.10
C ARG A 150 -5.83 -13.27 12.16
N PHE A 151 -6.11 -12.01 11.82
CA PHE A 151 -6.79 -11.08 12.70
C PHE A 151 -8.17 -11.61 13.16
N LYS A 152 -8.97 -12.17 12.25
CA LYS A 152 -10.28 -12.75 12.60
C LYS A 152 -10.17 -13.93 13.58
N GLU A 153 -9.10 -14.71 13.47
CA GLU A 153 -8.86 -15.89 14.31
C GLU A 153 -8.30 -15.51 15.69
N THR A 154 -7.39 -14.54 15.76
CA THR A 154 -6.63 -14.22 16.97
C THR A 154 -7.06 -12.92 17.65
N GLN A 155 -7.74 -12.04 16.93
CA GLN A 155 -8.03 -10.65 17.32
C GLN A 155 -6.76 -9.81 17.56
N ALA A 156 -5.57 -10.30 17.21
CA ALA A 156 -4.32 -9.57 17.28
C ALA A 156 -4.15 -8.68 16.06
N SER A 157 -3.85 -7.39 16.25
CA SER A 157 -3.50 -6.48 15.17
C SER A 157 -2.29 -7.01 14.40
N GLN A 158 -2.29 -6.84 13.07
CA GLN A 158 -1.28 -7.41 12.18
C GLN A 158 -0.50 -6.28 11.48
N ILE A 159 0.81 -6.41 11.40
CA ILE A 159 1.70 -5.51 10.67
C ILE A 159 2.57 -6.33 9.74
N MET A 160 2.53 -6.05 8.44
CA MET A 160 3.38 -6.75 7.49
C MET A 160 4.82 -6.26 7.60
N VAL A 161 5.76 -7.21 7.66
CA VAL A 161 7.19 -6.94 7.70
C VAL A 161 7.94 -7.74 6.63
N ALA A 162 9.08 -7.23 6.22
CA ALA A 162 10.03 -7.93 5.36
C ALA A 162 11.47 -7.55 5.76
N PRO A 163 12.44 -8.45 5.56
CA PRO A 163 13.83 -8.12 5.82
C PRO A 163 14.36 -7.11 4.80
N VAL A 164 15.11 -6.12 5.28
CA VAL A 164 15.85 -5.15 4.46
C VAL A 164 17.34 -5.23 4.75
N SER A 165 18.16 -4.63 3.89
CA SER A 165 19.59 -4.48 4.15
C SER A 165 19.85 -3.51 5.32
N ALA A 166 20.98 -3.66 5.99
CA ALA A 166 21.29 -2.87 7.19
C ALA A 166 21.35 -1.35 6.91
N ASP A 167 21.76 -0.95 5.74
CA ASP A 167 21.81 0.45 5.29
C ASP A 167 20.43 1.06 4.99
N GLU A 168 19.41 0.23 4.81
CA GLU A 168 18.05 0.68 4.53
C GLU A 168 17.17 0.85 5.78
N VAL A 169 17.56 0.32 6.94
CA VAL A 169 16.74 0.36 8.16
C VAL A 169 16.32 1.78 8.56
N SER A 170 17.14 2.78 8.31
CA SER A 170 16.86 4.20 8.60
C SER A 170 15.77 4.81 7.70
N SER A 171 15.25 4.07 6.73
CA SER A 171 14.19 4.53 5.85
C SER A 171 12.79 4.05 6.26
N TYR A 172 12.71 3.08 7.19
CA TYR A 172 11.48 2.36 7.55
C TYR A 172 11.21 2.33 9.05
N GLY A 173 9.97 2.04 9.42
CA GLY A 173 9.69 1.55 10.77
C GLY A 173 10.23 0.12 10.91
N ILE A 174 10.95 -0.16 11.99
CA ILE A 174 11.60 -1.46 12.24
C ILE A 174 10.96 -2.13 13.45
N ALA A 175 10.52 -3.38 13.26
CA ALA A 175 9.86 -4.17 14.30
C ALA A 175 10.86 -5.04 15.07
N ASP A 176 10.77 -5.06 16.41
CA ASP A 176 11.44 -6.03 17.25
C ASP A 176 10.56 -7.26 17.44
N CYS A 177 11.02 -8.38 16.94
CA CYS A 177 10.37 -9.68 17.06
C CYS A 177 11.16 -10.65 17.97
N GLY A 178 12.04 -10.14 18.85
CA GLY A 178 12.80 -10.94 19.80
C GLY A 178 13.82 -11.88 19.15
N GLY A 179 14.32 -11.56 17.97
CA GLY A 179 15.28 -12.36 17.22
C GLY A 179 14.71 -13.66 16.60
N VAL A 180 13.39 -13.80 16.53
CA VAL A 180 12.74 -14.95 15.89
C VAL A 180 12.94 -14.88 14.38
N GLU A 181 13.47 -15.94 13.78
CA GLU A 181 13.54 -16.08 12.32
C GLU A 181 12.15 -16.38 11.77
N LEU A 182 11.71 -15.55 10.81
CA LEU A 182 10.41 -15.66 10.17
C LEU A 182 10.55 -16.08 8.70
N LYS A 183 9.63 -16.91 8.25
CA LYS A 183 9.45 -17.26 6.83
C LYS A 183 8.18 -16.62 6.30
N GLY A 184 8.07 -16.48 4.98
CA GLY A 184 6.87 -15.93 4.34
C GLY A 184 5.59 -16.62 4.86
N GLY A 185 4.66 -15.79 5.35
CA GLY A 185 3.40 -16.23 5.94
C GLY A 185 3.42 -16.50 7.45
N ASP A 186 4.59 -16.49 8.10
CA ASP A 186 4.68 -16.63 9.55
C ASP A 186 4.23 -15.35 10.26
N SER A 187 3.68 -15.50 11.47
CA SER A 187 3.33 -14.38 12.35
C SER A 187 3.93 -14.57 13.72
N VAL A 188 4.46 -13.49 14.31
CA VAL A 188 5.03 -13.50 15.67
C VAL A 188 4.65 -12.20 16.38
N LYS A 189 4.54 -12.25 17.69
CA LYS A 189 4.29 -11.05 18.52
C LYS A 189 5.45 -10.05 18.36
N ILE A 190 5.10 -8.77 18.21
CA ILE A 190 6.03 -7.64 18.22
C ILE A 190 6.25 -7.21 19.68
N ASN A 191 7.50 -6.96 20.07
CA ASN A 191 7.88 -6.43 21.38
C ASN A 191 7.87 -4.89 21.38
N SER A 192 8.41 -4.29 20.32
CA SER A 192 8.43 -2.83 20.10
C SER A 192 8.59 -2.52 18.61
N ILE A 193 8.36 -1.26 18.24
CA ILE A 193 8.56 -0.77 16.87
C ILE A 193 9.20 0.62 16.93
N VAL A 194 10.18 0.88 16.08
CA VAL A 194 10.92 2.14 16.05
C VAL A 194 10.87 2.75 14.65
N GLU A 195 10.46 4.02 14.55
CA GLU A 195 10.41 4.74 13.27
C GLU A 195 11.80 5.24 12.90
N LYS A 196 12.29 4.80 11.74
CA LYS A 196 13.56 5.25 11.12
C LYS A 196 14.74 5.27 12.10
N PRO A 197 15.05 4.17 12.78
CA PRO A 197 16.19 4.14 13.69
C PRO A 197 17.50 4.34 12.96
N SER A 198 18.56 4.77 13.66
CA SER A 198 19.91 4.62 13.15
C SER A 198 20.27 3.13 13.00
N VAL A 199 21.29 2.81 12.21
CA VAL A 199 21.73 1.41 12.02
C VAL A 199 22.09 0.75 13.35
N GLU A 200 22.69 1.52 14.26
CA GLU A 200 23.13 1.07 15.58
C GLU A 200 21.96 0.86 16.56
N GLU A 201 20.85 1.59 16.39
CA GLU A 201 19.67 1.54 17.25
C GLU A 201 18.57 0.61 16.72
N ALA A 202 18.70 0.14 15.49
CA ALA A 202 17.70 -0.73 14.86
C ALA A 202 17.58 -2.06 15.63
N PRO A 203 16.41 -2.43 16.16
CA PRO A 203 16.25 -3.64 16.96
C PRO A 203 16.34 -4.92 16.11
N SER A 204 16.16 -4.81 14.82
CA SER A 204 16.23 -5.89 13.83
C SER A 204 16.42 -5.33 12.43
N ASN A 205 16.28 -6.17 11.40
CA ASN A 205 16.17 -5.73 10.00
C ASN A 205 14.75 -5.95 9.42
N LEU A 206 13.75 -6.18 10.26
CA LEU A 206 12.36 -6.40 9.81
C LEU A 206 11.64 -5.07 9.64
N ALA A 207 11.66 -4.58 8.40
CA ALA A 207 11.02 -3.33 8.02
C ALA A 207 9.52 -3.49 7.76
N VAL A 208 8.76 -2.48 8.13
CA VAL A 208 7.31 -2.42 7.88
C VAL A 208 7.03 -2.16 6.40
N VAL A 209 6.22 -3.02 5.80
CA VAL A 209 5.93 -3.02 4.33
C VAL A 209 4.65 -2.24 3.98
N GLY A 210 4.07 -1.50 4.92
CA GLY A 210 2.91 -0.65 4.65
C GLY A 210 1.59 -1.40 4.44
N ARG A 211 1.44 -2.57 5.05
CA ARG A 211 0.17 -3.30 5.18
C ARG A 211 -0.11 -3.53 6.65
N TYR A 212 -1.32 -3.13 7.09
CA TYR A 212 -1.74 -3.23 8.47
C TYR A 212 -3.18 -3.71 8.58
N VAL A 213 -3.48 -4.45 9.63
CA VAL A 213 -4.86 -4.77 10.05
C VAL A 213 -4.97 -4.42 11.52
N PHE A 214 -5.80 -3.47 11.85
CA PHE A 214 -5.93 -2.93 13.20
C PHE A 214 -7.27 -3.28 13.84
N SER A 215 -7.24 -3.46 15.15
CA SER A 215 -8.43 -3.31 16.01
C SER A 215 -8.85 -1.84 16.09
N ALA A 216 -10.08 -1.58 16.55
CA ALA A 216 -10.54 -0.20 16.77
C ALA A 216 -9.78 0.54 17.89
N ALA A 217 -9.01 -0.17 18.72
CA ALA A 217 -8.25 0.44 19.82
C ALA A 217 -7.20 1.45 19.33
N ILE A 218 -6.72 1.31 18.10
CA ILE A 218 -5.76 2.24 17.50
C ILE A 218 -6.29 3.68 17.39
N TRP A 219 -7.61 3.88 17.27
CA TRP A 219 -8.20 5.21 17.10
C TRP A 219 -7.89 6.16 18.25
N ASP A 220 -8.09 5.71 19.48
CA ASP A 220 -7.85 6.51 20.67
C ASP A 220 -6.35 6.79 20.89
N LEU A 221 -5.50 5.95 20.35
CA LEU A 221 -4.05 6.11 20.38
C LEU A 221 -3.60 7.14 19.35
N LEU A 222 -4.10 7.06 18.11
CA LEU A 222 -3.84 8.07 17.10
C LEU A 222 -4.25 9.49 17.52
N GLU A 223 -5.35 9.62 18.24
CA GLU A 223 -5.77 10.93 18.80
C GLU A 223 -4.82 11.45 19.88
N LYS A 224 -4.13 10.58 20.59
CA LYS A 224 -3.20 10.91 21.68
C LYS A 224 -1.73 10.96 21.23
N THR A 225 -1.43 10.45 20.03
CA THR A 225 -0.08 10.44 19.52
C THR A 225 0.44 11.87 19.37
N PRO A 226 1.56 12.21 20.02
CA PRO A 226 2.15 13.54 19.91
C PRO A 226 2.66 13.76 18.49
N VAL A 227 2.83 15.02 18.14
CA VAL A 227 3.51 15.40 16.91
C VAL A 227 5.00 15.07 17.06
N GLY A 228 5.51 14.25 16.16
CA GLY A 228 6.89 13.78 16.15
C GLY A 228 7.77 14.50 15.12
N VAL A 229 8.75 13.77 14.59
CA VAL A 229 9.71 14.30 13.61
C VAL A 229 8.97 14.83 12.37
N GLY A 230 9.35 16.01 11.91
CA GLY A 230 8.75 16.65 10.72
C GLY A 230 7.38 17.28 10.94
N ASP A 231 6.99 17.55 12.17
CA ASP A 231 5.63 18.03 12.53
C ASP A 231 4.52 17.05 12.13
N GLU A 232 4.82 15.75 12.13
CA GLU A 232 3.92 14.69 11.70
C GLU A 232 3.44 13.81 12.85
N ILE A 233 2.20 13.35 12.79
CA ILE A 233 1.67 12.28 13.64
C ILE A 233 2.09 10.96 12.98
N GLN A 234 3.04 10.26 13.61
CA GLN A 234 3.56 9.00 13.10
C GLN A 234 2.63 7.84 13.43
N LEU A 235 2.32 7.02 12.42
CA LEU A 235 1.54 5.80 12.66
C LEU A 235 2.31 4.80 13.54
N THR A 236 3.62 4.75 13.40
CA THR A 236 4.51 3.87 14.15
C THR A 236 4.45 4.15 15.65
N ASP A 237 4.39 5.44 16.06
CA ASP A 237 4.27 5.79 17.47
C ASP A 237 2.93 5.35 18.08
N ALA A 238 1.84 5.45 17.31
CA ALA A 238 0.54 4.92 17.73
C ALA A 238 0.53 3.39 17.85
N ILE A 239 1.27 2.70 16.97
CA ILE A 239 1.43 1.24 17.01
C ILE A 239 2.24 0.83 18.25
N ASP A 240 3.30 1.55 18.60
CA ASP A 240 4.09 1.26 19.80
C ASP A 240 3.22 1.37 21.05
N MET A 241 2.39 2.41 21.17
CA MET A 241 1.37 2.51 22.23
C MET A 241 0.33 1.38 22.17
N LEU A 242 0.02 0.84 20.98
CA LEU A 242 -0.94 -0.26 20.84
C LEU A 242 -0.35 -1.59 21.37
N ILE A 243 0.94 -1.83 21.15
CA ILE A 243 1.67 -3.01 21.65
C ILE A 243 1.59 -3.12 23.18
N GLU A 244 1.55 -1.99 23.88
CA GLU A 244 1.37 -1.96 25.35
C GLU A 244 -0.03 -2.39 25.81
N LYS A 245 -1.04 -2.30 24.93
CA LYS A 245 -2.45 -2.53 25.29
C LYS A 245 -3.01 -3.86 24.79
N GLU A 246 -2.56 -4.31 23.65
CA GLU A 246 -3.05 -5.54 23.03
C GLU A 246 -1.91 -6.27 22.30
N THR A 247 -2.18 -7.50 21.91
CA THR A 247 -1.22 -8.24 21.07
C THR A 247 -1.20 -7.67 19.66
N VAL A 248 -0.01 -7.28 19.21
CA VAL A 248 0.28 -6.90 17.83
C VAL A 248 1.27 -7.92 17.27
N GLU A 249 0.99 -8.44 16.09
CA GLU A 249 1.83 -9.45 15.42
C GLU A 249 2.48 -8.88 14.16
N ALA A 250 3.76 -9.19 13.97
CA ALA A 250 4.46 -9.06 12.71
C ALA A 250 4.07 -10.23 11.81
N PHE A 251 3.55 -9.94 10.64
CA PHE A 251 3.31 -10.91 9.58
C PHE A 251 4.41 -10.82 8.53
N HIS A 252 5.19 -11.87 8.35
CA HIS A 252 6.26 -11.88 7.36
C HIS A 252 5.71 -11.99 5.94
N MET A 253 6.03 -11.03 5.09
CA MET A 253 5.58 -10.98 3.70
C MET A 253 5.99 -12.22 2.91
N THR A 254 5.08 -12.70 2.06
CA THR A 254 5.35 -13.74 1.05
C THR A 254 5.58 -13.08 -0.31
N GLY A 255 6.60 -13.53 -1.03
CA GLY A 255 6.92 -13.03 -2.37
C GLY A 255 7.78 -11.78 -2.34
N ARG A 256 7.60 -10.90 -3.32
CA ARG A 256 8.43 -9.70 -3.56
C ARG A 256 7.58 -8.43 -3.50
N SER A 257 8.19 -7.35 -3.02
CA SER A 257 7.61 -5.99 -3.06
C SER A 257 8.52 -5.03 -3.81
N PHE A 258 7.95 -3.89 -4.23
CA PHE A 258 8.66 -2.77 -4.84
C PHE A 258 8.25 -1.48 -4.12
N ASP A 259 9.22 -0.69 -3.65
CA ASP A 259 8.97 0.68 -3.20
C ASP A 259 8.86 1.60 -4.42
N CYS A 260 7.64 1.74 -4.95
CA CYS A 260 7.37 2.66 -6.05
C CYS A 260 7.31 4.14 -5.61
N GLY A 261 7.50 4.42 -4.34
CA GLY A 261 7.74 5.77 -3.83
C GLY A 261 9.18 6.25 -4.05
N ASP A 262 10.10 5.35 -4.43
CA ASP A 262 11.46 5.63 -4.87
C ASP A 262 11.62 5.42 -6.37
N LYS A 263 12.56 6.15 -7.00
CA LYS A 263 12.77 6.11 -8.46
C LYS A 263 13.29 4.76 -8.94
N ILE A 264 14.25 4.16 -8.21
CA ILE A 264 14.82 2.88 -8.63
C ILE A 264 13.83 1.74 -8.43
N GLY A 265 13.13 1.69 -7.29
CA GLY A 265 12.09 0.69 -7.04
C GLY A 265 10.93 0.79 -8.05
N TYR A 266 10.56 2.02 -8.46
CA TYR A 266 9.58 2.22 -9.53
C TYR A 266 10.09 1.69 -10.90
N MET A 267 11.36 1.94 -11.26
CA MET A 267 11.96 1.42 -12.50
C MET A 267 12.02 -0.10 -12.50
N GLU A 268 12.41 -0.71 -11.38
CA GLU A 268 12.42 -2.18 -11.24
C GLU A 268 11.02 -2.76 -11.42
N ALA A 269 10.02 -2.18 -10.74
CA ALA A 269 8.63 -2.59 -10.90
C ALA A 269 8.18 -2.47 -12.37
N PHE A 270 8.48 -1.35 -13.04
CA PHE A 270 8.11 -1.16 -14.44
C PHE A 270 8.69 -2.24 -15.36
N VAL A 271 9.97 -2.59 -15.18
CA VAL A 271 10.63 -3.66 -15.97
C VAL A 271 9.98 -5.01 -15.68
N GLU A 272 9.78 -5.36 -14.42
CA GLU A 272 9.23 -6.64 -14.00
C GLU A 272 7.79 -6.84 -14.48
N TYR A 273 6.94 -5.82 -14.38
CA TYR A 273 5.56 -5.86 -14.88
C TYR A 273 5.53 -5.80 -16.40
N GLY A 274 6.41 -5.01 -17.04
CA GLY A 274 6.56 -4.99 -18.50
C GLY A 274 6.92 -6.35 -19.09
N LEU A 275 7.85 -7.08 -18.45
CA LEU A 275 8.24 -8.43 -18.87
C LEU A 275 7.10 -9.46 -18.79
N ARG A 276 6.13 -9.25 -17.90
CA ARG A 276 5.00 -10.16 -17.64
C ARG A 276 3.69 -9.69 -18.30
N HIS A 277 3.73 -8.56 -18.99
CA HIS A 277 2.54 -8.04 -19.65
C HIS A 277 2.09 -8.98 -20.78
N ASP A 278 0.82 -9.39 -20.77
CA ASP A 278 0.27 -10.42 -21.67
C ASP A 278 0.51 -10.14 -23.15
N LYS A 279 0.34 -8.89 -23.58
CA LYS A 279 0.46 -8.48 -24.99
C LYS A 279 1.89 -8.05 -25.37
N LEU A 280 2.63 -7.42 -24.44
CA LEU A 280 3.91 -6.73 -24.73
C LEU A 280 5.14 -7.47 -24.20
N GLY A 281 4.99 -8.37 -23.23
CA GLY A 281 6.10 -8.96 -22.50
C GLY A 281 7.11 -9.70 -23.37
N LYS A 282 6.65 -10.38 -24.42
CA LYS A 282 7.55 -11.10 -25.36
C LYS A 282 8.46 -10.15 -26.13
N GLU A 283 7.90 -9.07 -26.66
CA GLU A 283 8.63 -8.06 -27.42
C GLU A 283 9.56 -7.26 -26.51
N PHE A 284 9.08 -6.84 -25.35
CA PHE A 284 9.87 -6.13 -24.37
C PHE A 284 11.05 -6.96 -23.84
N LYS A 285 10.86 -8.28 -23.63
CA LYS A 285 11.96 -9.19 -23.27
C LYS A 285 13.04 -9.27 -24.36
N ALA A 286 12.64 -9.30 -25.63
CA ALA A 286 13.60 -9.29 -26.75
C ALA A 286 14.40 -7.98 -26.77
N PHE A 287 13.73 -6.85 -26.64
CA PHE A 287 14.37 -5.54 -26.54
C PHE A 287 15.40 -5.47 -25.39
N LEU A 288 15.02 -5.90 -24.18
CA LEU A 288 15.94 -5.88 -23.03
C LEU A 288 17.16 -6.79 -23.22
N LYS A 289 16.99 -7.95 -23.87
CA LYS A 289 18.12 -8.83 -24.20
C LYS A 289 19.10 -8.18 -25.18
N ASP A 290 18.59 -7.44 -26.13
CA ASP A 290 19.45 -6.74 -27.10
C ASP A 290 20.12 -5.52 -26.45
N LEU A 291 19.41 -4.77 -25.64
CA LEU A 291 19.96 -3.67 -24.86
C LEU A 291 21.09 -4.13 -23.93
N ALA A 292 20.92 -5.25 -23.24
CA ALA A 292 21.93 -5.80 -22.34
C ALA A 292 23.25 -6.17 -23.02
N LYS A 293 23.28 -6.35 -24.36
CA LYS A 293 24.52 -6.59 -25.11
C LYS A 293 25.33 -5.30 -25.31
N THR A 294 24.73 -4.14 -25.09
CA THR A 294 25.33 -2.83 -25.29
C THR A 294 25.78 -2.15 -24.00
N LEU A 295 25.43 -2.72 -22.83
CA LEU A 295 25.85 -2.32 -21.49
C LEU A 295 27.11 -3.05 -21.06
#